data_57f2055c241f12fe02ff7d915ba0f6e6
#
_entry.id   57f2055c241f12fe02ff7d915ba0f6e6
#
_cell.length_a   1.000
_cell.length_b   1.000
_cell.length_c   1.000
_cell.angle_alpha   90.00
_cell.angle_beta   90.00
_cell.angle_gamma   90.00
#
_symmetry.space_group_name_H-M   'P 1'
#
loop_
_entity.id
_entity.type
_entity.pdbx_description
1 polymer ?
#
loop_
_entity_poly.entity_id
_entity_poly.type
_entity_poly.pdbx_seq_one_letter_code
_entity_poly.pdbx_strand_id
1 'polypeptide(L)'
;MRYVQNFHSMVKLVLVGIVLSLLTLATAACDEGEQLKIAFLADFSGPLAEFGPEIQTGAELAIQHINDAGGVNGQDVVLVTGDTGLDETKAVEEARRLVDVEGVHAIVGPLASGITAAVAESVTIAAEVVTITPSGTSPALTGIDDNGYLLRSTISDAAQGVVLAQLAADEGISSVGVLYENSAYGQGLAEVFETNFSGTVKSAAYEDGQASYLAELQSVSGGEYLIAIGYPTQALIYVREALENGIYDKFLFVDGTKSQDLIDGIGSAIDGSKGTAPASDDSSAALAAWNASYESAYGSLPTRPFVREAYDAVIAIALAASYADSLEGADLSTALLEIGNPGGTMVMPGADSVADGLEAASDGDDVNYEGAATTLNWDAAGDVTSGFVGIWKYDGGEIVEIESIPFSID
;
A
#
# COMPACT_ATOMS: atom_id res chain seq x y z
N MET A 1 61.07 -51.27 27.63
CA MET A 1 59.63 -51.23 27.89
C MET A 1 59.11 -49.86 28.41
N ARG A 2 59.87 -49.06 29.13
CA ARG A 2 59.41 -47.72 29.62
C ARG A 2 59.26 -46.61 28.52
N TYR A 3 59.95 -46.66 27.40
CA TYR A 3 59.88 -45.64 26.33
C TYR A 3 58.59 -45.74 25.48
N VAL A 4 58.02 -46.93 25.30
CA VAL A 4 56.80 -47.14 24.49
C VAL A 4 55.55 -46.69 25.22
N GLN A 5 55.52 -46.82 26.55
CA GLN A 5 54.35 -46.33 27.35
C GLN A 5 54.22 -44.83 27.39
N ASN A 6 55.32 -44.05 27.38
CA ASN A 6 55.27 -42.57 27.37
C ASN A 6 54.84 -42.04 26.01
N PHE A 7 55.17 -42.74 24.90
CA PHE A 7 54.74 -42.29 23.56
C PHE A 7 53.23 -42.43 23.36
N HIS A 8 52.61 -43.50 23.84
CA HIS A 8 51.16 -43.69 23.77
C HIS A 8 50.37 -42.72 24.65
N SER A 9 50.94 -42.29 25.77
CA SER A 9 50.33 -41.30 26.65
C SER A 9 50.37 -39.88 26.05
N MET A 10 51.48 -39.51 25.41
CA MET A 10 51.64 -38.25 24.72
C MET A 10 50.73 -38.09 23.47
N VAL A 11 50.61 -39.19 22.69
CA VAL A 11 49.71 -39.21 21.51
C VAL A 11 48.25 -39.11 21.92
N LYS A 12 47.82 -39.73 23.04
CA LYS A 12 46.49 -39.58 23.58
C LYS A 12 46.18 -38.16 24.10
N LEU A 13 47.15 -37.49 24.73
CA LEU A 13 46.98 -36.11 25.18
C LEU A 13 46.91 -35.12 24.03
N VAL A 14 47.69 -35.32 22.95
CA VAL A 14 47.64 -34.45 21.76
C VAL A 14 46.33 -34.67 20.98
N LEU A 15 45.84 -35.90 20.85
CA LEU A 15 44.56 -36.20 20.21
C LEU A 15 43.37 -35.65 21.00
N VAL A 16 43.37 -35.70 22.33
CA VAL A 16 42.31 -35.07 23.17
C VAL A 16 42.37 -33.56 23.08
N GLY A 17 43.56 -32.95 23.01
CA GLY A 17 43.72 -31.49 22.83
C GLY A 17 43.22 -31.02 21.46
N ILE A 18 43.44 -31.77 20.39
CA ILE A 18 42.96 -31.45 19.04
C ILE A 18 41.42 -31.61 18.93
N VAL A 19 40.86 -32.64 19.57
CA VAL A 19 39.39 -32.83 19.60
C VAL A 19 38.69 -31.78 20.45
N LEU A 20 39.28 -31.35 21.57
CA LEU A 20 38.71 -30.22 22.35
C LEU A 20 38.82 -28.88 21.63
N SER A 21 39.93 -28.62 20.90
CA SER A 21 40.04 -27.39 20.09
C SER A 21 39.17 -27.36 18.83
N LEU A 22 38.80 -28.51 18.27
CA LEU A 22 37.84 -28.64 17.18
C LEU A 22 36.39 -28.53 17.68
N LEU A 23 36.09 -28.90 18.94
CA LEU A 23 34.75 -28.69 19.52
C LEU A 23 34.48 -27.21 19.91
N THR A 24 35.53 -26.42 20.19
CA THR A 24 35.36 -25.00 20.50
C THR A 24 35.33 -24.11 19.27
N LEU A 25 35.67 -24.58 18.08
CA LEU A 25 35.47 -23.85 16.82
C LEU A 25 34.08 -24.12 16.19
N ALA A 26 33.29 -25.03 16.73
CA ALA A 26 31.96 -25.36 16.19
C ALA A 26 30.81 -24.60 16.89
N THR A 27 31.10 -23.64 17.78
CA THR A 27 30.08 -22.87 18.48
C THR A 27 30.14 -21.37 18.24
N ALA A 28 30.87 -20.93 17.22
CA ALA A 28 30.69 -19.64 16.63
C ALA A 28 29.99 -19.81 15.27
N ALA A 29 28.92 -20.61 15.19
CA ALA A 29 27.82 -20.24 14.32
C ALA A 29 27.25 -18.98 14.97
N CYS A 30 27.55 -17.82 14.42
CA CYS A 30 26.71 -16.67 14.64
C CYS A 30 25.29 -17.19 14.43
N ASP A 31 24.44 -17.06 15.41
CA ASP A 31 23.01 -17.08 15.23
C ASP A 31 22.76 -15.86 14.34
N GLU A 32 22.87 -16.05 13.02
CA GLU A 32 22.41 -15.05 12.07
C GLU A 32 20.91 -15.00 12.32
N GLY A 33 20.45 -13.93 12.95
CA GLY A 33 19.03 -13.72 13.24
C GLY A 33 18.18 -13.98 12.00
N GLU A 34 16.95 -14.37 12.18
CA GLU A 34 16.03 -14.60 11.06
C GLU A 34 15.84 -13.29 10.27
N GLN A 35 15.93 -13.39 8.94
CA GLN A 35 15.83 -12.25 8.03
C GLN A 35 14.37 -11.87 7.83
N LEU A 36 14.03 -10.58 8.04
CA LEU A 36 12.70 -10.08 7.75
C LEU A 36 12.42 -10.19 6.24
N LYS A 37 11.39 -10.94 5.89
CA LYS A 37 10.88 -11.06 4.53
C LYS A 37 9.52 -10.40 4.43
N ILE A 38 9.40 -9.41 3.56
CA ILE A 38 8.14 -8.72 3.27
C ILE A 38 7.69 -9.11 1.87
N ALA A 39 6.44 -9.53 1.73
CA ALA A 39 5.86 -9.71 0.41
C ALA A 39 5.32 -8.38 -0.13
N PHE A 40 5.51 -8.13 -1.42
CA PHE A 40 4.76 -7.14 -2.16
C PHE A 40 3.78 -7.87 -3.09
N LEU A 41 2.51 -7.91 -2.68
CA LEU A 41 1.44 -8.61 -3.40
C LEU A 41 0.60 -7.58 -4.16
N ALA A 42 0.76 -7.55 -5.48
CA ALA A 42 0.19 -6.51 -6.32
C ALA A 42 -0.23 -7.05 -7.69
N ASP A 43 -0.76 -6.16 -8.53
CA ASP A 43 -1.22 -6.51 -9.87
C ASP A 43 -0.11 -6.22 -10.89
N PHE A 44 0.59 -7.25 -11.35
CA PHE A 44 1.57 -7.18 -12.44
C PHE A 44 0.99 -7.67 -13.77
N SER A 45 -0.23 -8.18 -13.73
CA SER A 45 -1.04 -8.58 -14.88
C SER A 45 -2.50 -8.14 -14.66
N GLY A 46 -3.35 -8.24 -15.71
CA GLY A 46 -4.75 -7.86 -15.61
C GLY A 46 -5.01 -6.35 -15.69
N PRO A 47 -6.20 -5.90 -15.26
CA PRO A 47 -6.66 -4.50 -15.43
C PRO A 47 -5.84 -3.43 -14.69
N LEU A 48 -5.13 -3.80 -13.61
CA LEU A 48 -4.26 -2.93 -12.83
C LEU A 48 -2.76 -3.14 -13.10
N ALA A 49 -2.39 -3.85 -14.17
CA ALA A 49 -1.00 -4.20 -14.48
C ALA A 49 -0.02 -3.01 -14.55
N GLU A 50 -0.53 -1.82 -14.78
CA GLU A 50 0.30 -0.62 -14.86
C GLU A 50 0.52 0.05 -13.50
N PHE A 51 -0.32 -0.26 -12.49
CA PHE A 51 -0.16 0.26 -11.13
C PHE A 51 0.92 -0.50 -10.36
N GLY A 52 0.88 -1.84 -10.42
CA GLY A 52 1.78 -2.70 -9.64
C GLY A 52 3.25 -2.32 -9.73
N PRO A 53 3.84 -2.19 -10.93
CA PRO A 53 5.26 -1.87 -11.09
C PRO A 53 5.66 -0.51 -10.51
N GLU A 54 4.84 0.54 -10.67
CA GLU A 54 5.16 1.88 -10.15
C GLU A 54 4.98 1.94 -8.62
N ILE A 55 3.93 1.31 -8.09
CA ILE A 55 3.74 1.24 -6.62
C ILE A 55 4.85 0.42 -5.96
N GLN A 56 5.35 -0.64 -6.61
CA GLN A 56 6.48 -1.43 -6.12
C GLN A 56 7.74 -0.59 -5.90
N THR A 57 7.98 0.45 -6.73
CA THR A 57 9.16 1.30 -6.55
C THR A 57 9.18 2.01 -5.20
N GLY A 58 8.02 2.31 -4.62
CA GLY A 58 7.91 2.83 -3.26
C GLY A 58 8.41 1.81 -2.23
N ALA A 59 7.95 0.57 -2.32
CA ALA A 59 8.40 -0.50 -1.45
C ALA A 59 9.91 -0.80 -1.60
N GLU A 60 10.41 -0.80 -2.83
CA GLU A 60 11.85 -1.01 -3.12
C GLU A 60 12.72 0.11 -2.54
N LEU A 61 12.29 1.37 -2.63
CA LEU A 61 13.00 2.49 -2.02
C LEU A 61 13.05 2.36 -0.49
N ALA A 62 11.95 1.92 0.14
CA ALA A 62 11.93 1.68 1.57
C ALA A 62 12.91 0.56 1.98
N ILE A 63 12.89 -0.57 1.26
CA ILE A 63 13.85 -1.67 1.46
C ILE A 63 15.29 -1.18 1.32
N GLN A 64 15.57 -0.33 0.31
CA GLN A 64 16.90 0.24 0.14
C GLN A 64 17.29 1.10 1.37
N HIS A 65 16.43 1.99 1.86
CA HIS A 65 16.72 2.84 3.02
C HIS A 65 16.95 2.00 4.29
N ILE A 66 16.15 0.96 4.50
CA ILE A 66 16.31 0.04 5.64
C ILE A 66 17.66 -0.70 5.56
N ASN A 67 18.00 -1.24 4.40
CA ASN A 67 19.23 -2.01 4.22
C ASN A 67 20.48 -1.12 4.26
N ASP A 68 20.41 0.12 3.74
CA ASP A 68 21.47 1.13 3.87
C ASP A 68 21.69 1.53 5.36
N ALA A 69 20.63 1.45 6.18
CA ALA A 69 20.67 1.63 7.63
C ALA A 69 21.24 0.43 8.41
N GLY A 70 21.50 -0.69 7.75
CA GLY A 70 22.01 -1.93 8.37
C GLY A 70 20.97 -3.02 8.58
N GLY A 71 19.78 -2.83 8.03
CA GLY A 71 18.68 -3.79 8.06
C GLY A 71 17.92 -3.82 9.40
N VAL A 72 17.11 -4.85 9.58
CA VAL A 72 16.41 -5.15 10.84
C VAL A 72 17.22 -6.18 11.62
N ASN A 73 17.54 -5.90 12.87
CA ASN A 73 18.37 -6.76 13.73
C ASN A 73 19.72 -7.16 13.09
N GLY A 74 20.30 -6.27 12.27
CA GLY A 74 21.57 -6.47 11.59
C GLY A 74 21.49 -7.40 10.37
N GLN A 75 20.30 -7.68 9.86
CA GLN A 75 20.05 -8.47 8.67
C GLN A 75 19.32 -7.64 7.61
N ASP A 76 19.74 -7.79 6.34
CA ASP A 76 19.03 -7.13 5.24
C ASP A 76 17.57 -7.62 5.16
N VAL A 77 16.65 -6.70 4.90
CA VAL A 77 15.24 -7.01 4.61
C VAL A 77 15.09 -7.44 3.15
N VAL A 78 14.28 -8.45 2.91
CA VAL A 78 14.04 -9.00 1.56
C VAL A 78 12.62 -8.73 1.12
N LEU A 79 12.46 -8.23 -0.11
CA LEU A 79 11.16 -8.09 -0.77
C LEU A 79 10.91 -9.29 -1.68
N VAL A 80 9.76 -9.96 -1.52
CA VAL A 80 9.28 -11.06 -2.36
C VAL A 80 8.02 -10.64 -3.07
N THR A 81 7.92 -10.81 -4.38
CA THR A 81 6.75 -10.36 -5.14
C THR A 81 5.75 -11.47 -5.43
N GLY A 82 4.46 -11.11 -5.47
CA GLY A 82 3.36 -11.94 -5.93
C GLY A 82 2.42 -11.15 -6.86
N ASP A 83 1.83 -11.83 -7.86
CA ASP A 83 0.94 -11.24 -8.85
C ASP A 83 -0.50 -11.70 -8.63
N THR A 84 -1.39 -10.79 -8.27
CA THR A 84 -2.83 -11.05 -8.10
C THR A 84 -3.58 -11.08 -9.42
N GLY A 85 -3.18 -10.24 -10.38
CA GLY A 85 -3.85 -10.10 -11.67
C GLY A 85 -5.30 -9.64 -11.59
N LEU A 86 -5.71 -9.05 -10.46
CA LEU A 86 -7.07 -8.67 -10.13
C LEU A 86 -8.04 -9.88 -10.10
N ASP A 87 -7.54 -11.07 -9.79
CA ASP A 87 -8.29 -12.32 -9.67
C ASP A 87 -8.21 -12.85 -8.23
N GLU A 88 -9.35 -12.97 -7.55
CA GLU A 88 -9.42 -13.40 -6.14
C GLU A 88 -8.81 -14.79 -5.93
N THR A 89 -9.07 -15.73 -6.84
CA THR A 89 -8.56 -17.11 -6.70
C THR A 89 -7.04 -17.12 -6.82
N LYS A 90 -6.50 -16.44 -7.84
CA LYS A 90 -5.06 -16.31 -8.04
C LYS A 90 -4.40 -15.58 -6.88
N ALA A 91 -4.99 -14.51 -6.37
CA ALA A 91 -4.47 -13.74 -5.25
C ALA A 91 -4.38 -14.57 -3.97
N VAL A 92 -5.41 -15.36 -3.66
CA VAL A 92 -5.41 -16.29 -2.52
C VAL A 92 -4.36 -17.40 -2.69
N GLU A 93 -4.17 -17.94 -3.89
CA GLU A 93 -3.13 -18.92 -4.19
C GLU A 93 -1.72 -18.32 -4.03
N GLU A 94 -1.50 -17.10 -4.53
CA GLU A 94 -0.24 -16.38 -4.38
C GLU A 94 0.05 -16.01 -2.92
N ALA A 95 -0.95 -15.52 -2.19
CA ALA A 95 -0.79 -15.24 -0.77
C ALA A 95 -0.38 -16.50 0.03
N ARG A 96 -1.01 -17.64 -0.25
CA ARG A 96 -0.60 -18.93 0.35
C ARG A 96 0.82 -19.31 -0.02
N ARG A 97 1.24 -19.13 -1.27
CA ARG A 97 2.62 -19.39 -1.69
C ARG A 97 3.59 -18.49 -0.91
N LEU A 98 3.29 -17.21 -0.78
CA LEU A 98 4.14 -16.27 -0.05
C LEU A 98 4.26 -16.63 1.44
N VAL A 99 3.15 -16.99 2.08
CA VAL A 99 3.11 -17.35 3.50
C VAL A 99 3.72 -18.74 3.74
N ASP A 100 3.21 -19.79 3.06
CA ASP A 100 3.52 -21.18 3.39
C ASP A 100 4.85 -21.67 2.79
N VAL A 101 5.30 -21.08 1.66
CA VAL A 101 6.49 -21.54 0.92
C VAL A 101 7.66 -20.57 1.04
N GLU A 102 7.42 -19.27 0.82
CA GLU A 102 8.48 -18.26 0.95
C GLU A 102 8.74 -17.89 2.42
N GLY A 103 7.75 -18.10 3.30
CA GLY A 103 7.84 -17.79 4.71
C GLY A 103 7.99 -16.29 4.95
N VAL A 104 7.09 -15.50 4.35
CA VAL A 104 7.07 -14.04 4.57
C VAL A 104 6.42 -13.71 5.92
N HIS A 105 6.93 -12.68 6.59
CA HIS A 105 6.47 -12.26 7.92
C HIS A 105 5.36 -11.21 7.83
N ALA A 106 5.31 -10.46 6.71
CA ALA A 106 4.28 -9.47 6.45
C ALA A 106 4.02 -9.34 4.94
N ILE A 107 2.85 -8.81 4.58
CA ILE A 107 2.45 -8.52 3.20
C ILE A 107 2.13 -7.03 3.06
N VAL A 108 2.75 -6.34 2.11
CA VAL A 108 2.35 -5.04 1.61
C VAL A 108 1.52 -5.27 0.35
N GLY A 109 0.27 -4.86 0.38
CA GLY A 109 -0.74 -5.22 -0.62
C GLY A 109 -1.88 -6.06 0.01
N PRO A 110 -2.78 -6.65 -0.80
CA PRO A 110 -3.02 -6.40 -2.22
C PRO A 110 -3.44 -4.96 -2.54
N LEU A 111 -3.51 -4.61 -3.84
CA LEU A 111 -3.86 -3.24 -4.24
C LEU A 111 -5.38 -3.00 -4.22
N ALA A 112 -6.16 -3.87 -4.84
CA ALA A 112 -7.61 -3.72 -4.94
C ALA A 112 -8.32 -4.17 -3.65
N SER A 113 -9.31 -3.40 -3.19
CA SER A 113 -10.02 -3.63 -1.91
C SER A 113 -10.67 -5.01 -1.81
N GLY A 114 -11.33 -5.50 -2.88
CA GLY A 114 -11.95 -6.83 -2.89
C GLY A 114 -10.91 -7.95 -2.80
N ILE A 115 -9.78 -7.79 -3.49
CA ILE A 115 -8.66 -8.74 -3.42
C ILE A 115 -8.02 -8.72 -2.02
N THR A 116 -7.89 -7.53 -1.41
CA THR A 116 -7.39 -7.38 -0.03
C THR A 116 -8.29 -8.14 0.95
N ALA A 117 -9.61 -7.97 0.88
CA ALA A 117 -10.56 -8.69 1.70
C ALA A 117 -10.45 -10.22 1.51
N ALA A 118 -10.41 -10.69 0.26
CA ALA A 118 -10.32 -12.12 -0.06
C ALA A 118 -9.03 -12.76 0.48
N VAL A 119 -7.89 -12.08 0.37
CA VAL A 119 -6.59 -12.54 0.90
C VAL A 119 -6.59 -12.53 2.42
N ALA A 120 -7.07 -11.44 3.05
CA ALA A 120 -7.12 -11.32 4.49
C ALA A 120 -7.97 -12.44 5.12
N GLU A 121 -9.22 -12.59 4.70
CA GLU A 121 -10.18 -13.58 5.23
C GLU A 121 -9.77 -15.03 4.93
N SER A 122 -9.13 -15.29 3.78
CA SER A 122 -8.82 -16.66 3.36
C SER A 122 -7.42 -17.13 3.77
N VAL A 123 -6.48 -16.23 4.07
CA VAL A 123 -5.07 -16.58 4.30
C VAL A 123 -4.49 -15.88 5.51
N THR A 124 -4.32 -14.54 5.48
CA THR A 124 -3.39 -13.86 6.37
C THR A 124 -3.89 -13.76 7.80
N ILE A 125 -5.19 -13.57 8.04
CA ILE A 125 -5.78 -13.58 9.39
C ILE A 125 -5.55 -14.93 10.08
N ALA A 126 -5.83 -16.05 9.38
CA ALA A 126 -5.67 -17.38 9.95
C ALA A 126 -4.20 -17.81 10.12
N ALA A 127 -3.31 -17.24 9.30
CA ALA A 127 -1.88 -17.47 9.37
C ALA A 127 -1.16 -16.53 10.35
N GLU A 128 -1.89 -15.58 10.95
CA GLU A 128 -1.35 -14.52 11.81
C GLU A 128 -0.23 -13.71 11.12
N VAL A 129 -0.41 -13.41 9.81
CA VAL A 129 0.51 -12.60 9.01
C VAL A 129 -0.06 -11.20 8.80
N VAL A 130 0.67 -10.19 9.24
CA VAL A 130 0.26 -8.80 9.08
C VAL A 130 0.19 -8.44 7.59
N THR A 131 -0.90 -7.79 7.22
CA THR A 131 -1.17 -7.29 5.87
C THR A 131 -1.42 -5.78 5.94
N ILE A 132 -0.61 -4.99 5.23
CA ILE A 132 -0.83 -3.55 5.08
C ILE A 132 -1.13 -3.25 3.62
N THR A 133 -2.38 -2.91 3.32
CA THR A 133 -2.73 -2.50 1.96
C THR A 133 -2.40 -1.03 1.71
N PRO A 134 -1.61 -0.70 0.67
CA PRO A 134 -1.31 0.68 0.34
C PRO A 134 -2.43 1.40 -0.41
N SER A 135 -3.39 0.66 -0.97
CA SER A 135 -4.41 1.19 -1.87
C SER A 135 -5.81 0.58 -1.71
N GLY A 136 -6.01 -0.26 -0.71
CA GLY A 136 -7.33 -0.77 -0.34
C GLY A 136 -8.15 0.30 0.38
N THR A 137 -8.89 1.12 -0.37
CA THR A 137 -9.60 2.30 0.16
C THR A 137 -11.01 2.03 0.61
N SER A 138 -11.63 0.91 0.20
CA SER A 138 -13.05 0.62 0.52
C SER A 138 -13.37 0.69 2.01
N PRO A 139 -14.47 1.35 2.41
CA PRO A 139 -14.96 1.32 3.79
C PRO A 139 -15.31 -0.10 4.29
N ALA A 140 -15.54 -1.05 3.38
CA ALA A 140 -15.84 -2.43 3.75
C ALA A 140 -14.68 -3.12 4.48
N LEU A 141 -13.43 -2.70 4.25
CA LEU A 141 -12.25 -3.26 4.93
C LEU A 141 -12.26 -2.97 6.43
N THR A 142 -12.75 -1.79 6.85
CA THR A 142 -12.90 -1.39 8.26
C THR A 142 -13.74 -2.38 9.08
N GLY A 143 -14.66 -3.08 8.43
CA GLY A 143 -15.60 -3.99 9.09
C GLY A 143 -15.15 -5.45 9.19
N ILE A 144 -13.96 -5.80 8.70
CA ILE A 144 -13.43 -7.16 8.75
C ILE A 144 -12.98 -7.49 10.18
N ASP A 145 -13.39 -8.66 10.68
CA ASP A 145 -12.93 -9.18 11.97
C ASP A 145 -11.54 -9.83 11.78
N ASP A 146 -10.51 -9.00 11.77
CA ASP A 146 -9.17 -9.36 11.34
C ASP A 146 -8.18 -9.62 12.48
N ASN A 147 -8.61 -9.47 13.74
CA ASN A 147 -7.75 -9.60 14.92
C ASN A 147 -6.51 -8.67 14.90
N GLY A 148 -6.56 -7.57 14.16
CA GLY A 148 -5.47 -6.61 14.00
C GLY A 148 -4.41 -7.02 12.97
N TYR A 149 -4.70 -7.99 12.12
CA TYR A 149 -3.76 -8.42 11.06
C TYR A 149 -3.99 -7.72 9.70
N LEU A 150 -5.02 -6.88 9.56
CA LEU A 150 -5.26 -6.08 8.37
C LEU A 150 -5.21 -4.58 8.71
N LEU A 151 -4.26 -3.88 8.12
CA LEU A 151 -4.14 -2.44 8.22
C LEU A 151 -4.11 -1.81 6.82
N ARG A 152 -4.28 -0.50 6.73
CA ARG A 152 -4.05 0.25 5.50
C ARG A 152 -3.12 1.43 5.75
N SER A 153 -2.24 1.72 4.80
CA SER A 153 -1.40 2.93 4.82
C SER A 153 -1.99 4.07 3.99
N THR A 154 -3.17 3.86 3.43
CA THR A 154 -3.96 4.86 2.70
C THR A 154 -5.21 5.24 3.49
N ILE A 155 -5.83 6.37 3.10
CA ILE A 155 -7.11 6.80 3.66
C ILE A 155 -8.29 5.96 3.12
N SER A 156 -9.38 5.93 3.89
CA SER A 156 -10.63 5.29 3.47
C SER A 156 -11.42 6.16 2.49
N ASP A 157 -12.15 5.51 1.58
CA ASP A 157 -13.17 6.14 0.72
C ASP A 157 -14.30 6.81 1.51
N ALA A 158 -14.43 6.50 2.81
CA ALA A 158 -15.29 7.24 3.72
C ALA A 158 -14.93 8.74 3.77
N ALA A 159 -13.66 9.10 3.56
CA ALA A 159 -13.23 10.48 3.42
C ALA A 159 -13.27 10.93 1.95
N GLN A 160 -12.77 10.12 1.02
CA GLN A 160 -12.69 10.49 -0.39
C GLN A 160 -14.06 10.77 -1.02
N GLY A 161 -15.08 9.94 -0.75
CA GLY A 161 -16.42 10.11 -1.28
C GLY A 161 -17.10 11.38 -0.76
N VAL A 162 -16.82 11.82 0.47
CA VAL A 162 -17.28 13.10 1.03
C VAL A 162 -16.67 14.28 0.27
N VAL A 163 -15.35 14.23 0.03
CA VAL A 163 -14.65 15.29 -0.72
C VAL A 163 -15.09 15.32 -2.18
N LEU A 164 -15.34 14.15 -2.80
CA LEU A 164 -15.88 14.07 -4.17
C LEU A 164 -17.27 14.72 -4.26
N ALA A 165 -18.14 14.49 -3.26
CA ALA A 165 -19.46 15.11 -3.20
C ALA A 165 -19.35 16.63 -2.98
N GLN A 166 -18.41 17.10 -2.14
CA GLN A 166 -18.13 18.51 -1.95
C GLN A 166 -17.59 19.15 -3.23
N LEU A 167 -16.65 18.50 -3.92
CA LEU A 167 -16.14 18.97 -5.21
C LEU A 167 -17.27 19.16 -6.23
N ALA A 168 -18.18 18.18 -6.33
CA ALA A 168 -19.34 18.29 -7.21
C ALA A 168 -20.25 19.47 -6.83
N ALA A 169 -20.46 19.73 -5.54
CA ALA A 169 -21.24 20.88 -5.06
C ALA A 169 -20.55 22.23 -5.36
N ASP A 170 -19.24 22.33 -5.17
CA ASP A 170 -18.44 23.53 -5.41
C ASP A 170 -18.38 23.89 -6.92
N GLU A 171 -18.41 22.89 -7.79
CA GLU A 171 -18.55 23.05 -9.24
C GLU A 171 -19.99 23.41 -9.66
N GLY A 172 -20.95 23.48 -8.73
CA GLY A 172 -22.35 23.80 -8.97
C GLY A 172 -23.12 22.68 -9.70
N ILE A 173 -22.63 21.45 -9.64
CA ILE A 173 -23.26 20.28 -10.28
C ILE A 173 -24.52 19.90 -9.49
N SER A 174 -25.65 19.74 -10.18
CA SER A 174 -26.94 19.42 -9.56
C SER A 174 -27.45 18.01 -9.90
N SER A 175 -26.88 17.37 -10.91
CA SER A 175 -27.25 16.03 -11.32
C SER A 175 -26.09 15.25 -11.96
N VAL A 176 -25.95 13.98 -11.58
CA VAL A 176 -24.88 13.11 -12.06
C VAL A 176 -25.40 11.72 -12.46
N GLY A 177 -24.69 11.10 -13.41
CA GLY A 177 -24.64 9.65 -13.52
C GLY A 177 -23.43 9.14 -12.77
N VAL A 178 -23.55 8.05 -12.03
CA VAL A 178 -22.44 7.33 -11.40
C VAL A 178 -22.32 5.98 -12.07
N LEU A 179 -21.20 5.70 -12.68
CA LEU A 179 -20.86 4.40 -13.23
C LEU A 179 -19.71 3.83 -12.45
N TYR A 180 -19.93 2.72 -11.74
CA TYR A 180 -18.94 2.16 -10.83
C TYR A 180 -18.72 0.67 -11.09
N GLU A 181 -17.48 0.21 -10.87
CA GLU A 181 -17.15 -1.21 -10.93
C GLU A 181 -17.90 -1.99 -9.84
N ASN A 182 -18.45 -3.15 -10.20
CA ASN A 182 -19.14 -4.04 -9.26
C ASN A 182 -18.13 -4.78 -8.38
N SER A 183 -17.44 -4.03 -7.52
CA SER A 183 -16.44 -4.49 -6.58
C SER A 183 -16.62 -3.81 -5.23
N ALA A 184 -15.92 -4.28 -4.19
CA ALA A 184 -15.93 -3.65 -2.88
C ALA A 184 -15.47 -2.18 -2.94
N TYR A 185 -14.49 -1.86 -3.81
CA TYR A 185 -14.03 -0.50 -4.06
C TYR A 185 -15.12 0.36 -4.70
N GLY A 186 -15.60 -0.05 -5.88
CA GLY A 186 -16.55 0.77 -6.65
C GLY A 186 -17.86 1.01 -5.91
N GLN A 187 -18.42 -0.02 -5.25
CA GLN A 187 -19.63 0.11 -4.45
C GLN A 187 -19.41 1.04 -3.25
N GLY A 188 -18.32 0.82 -2.50
CA GLY A 188 -18.05 1.60 -1.28
C GLY A 188 -17.93 3.09 -1.56
N LEU A 189 -17.14 3.47 -2.56
CA LEU A 189 -16.96 4.88 -2.94
C LEU A 189 -18.25 5.49 -3.50
N ALA A 190 -18.99 4.74 -4.34
CA ALA A 190 -20.28 5.21 -4.88
C ALA A 190 -21.30 5.46 -3.77
N GLU A 191 -21.44 4.56 -2.79
CA GLU A 191 -22.37 4.72 -1.66
C GLU A 191 -22.03 5.93 -0.79
N VAL A 192 -20.75 6.16 -0.49
CA VAL A 192 -20.31 7.34 0.28
C VAL A 192 -20.61 8.63 -0.51
N PHE A 193 -20.29 8.67 -1.80
CA PHE A 193 -20.61 9.80 -2.65
C PHE A 193 -22.12 10.08 -2.67
N GLU A 194 -22.94 9.07 -2.96
CA GLU A 194 -24.39 9.20 -3.06
C GLU A 194 -25.05 9.69 -1.75
N THR A 195 -24.50 9.24 -0.62
CA THR A 195 -25.00 9.65 0.71
C THR A 195 -24.72 11.13 0.99
N ASN A 196 -23.61 11.66 0.47
CA ASN A 196 -23.14 13.02 0.76
C ASN A 196 -23.46 14.04 -0.34
N PHE A 197 -23.85 13.60 -1.53
CA PHE A 197 -24.21 14.49 -2.62
C PHE A 197 -25.69 14.89 -2.54
N SER A 198 -25.97 16.19 -2.48
CA SER A 198 -27.34 16.73 -2.34
C SER A 198 -28.13 16.81 -3.65
N GLY A 199 -27.49 16.54 -4.80
CA GLY A 199 -28.12 16.58 -6.12
C GLY A 199 -28.85 15.30 -6.50
N THR A 200 -29.22 15.20 -7.78
CA THR A 200 -29.86 13.99 -8.33
C THR A 200 -28.80 13.02 -8.80
N VAL A 201 -28.90 11.75 -8.37
CA VAL A 201 -28.01 10.68 -8.77
C VAL A 201 -28.79 9.61 -9.52
N LYS A 202 -28.18 9.07 -10.58
CA LYS A 202 -28.50 7.78 -11.17
C LYS A 202 -27.24 6.95 -11.19
N SER A 203 -27.25 5.81 -10.54
CA SER A 203 -26.07 4.92 -10.47
C SER A 203 -26.32 3.59 -11.11
N ALA A 204 -25.25 3.00 -11.65
CA ALA A 204 -25.23 1.63 -12.15
C ALA A 204 -23.85 1.01 -11.92
N ALA A 205 -23.86 -0.24 -11.48
CA ALA A 205 -22.65 -1.06 -11.47
C ALA A 205 -22.36 -1.61 -12.87
N TYR A 206 -21.08 -1.83 -13.15
CA TYR A 206 -20.61 -2.57 -14.32
C TYR A 206 -19.69 -3.72 -13.91
N GLU A 207 -19.69 -4.78 -14.70
CA GLU A 207 -18.75 -5.90 -14.52
C GLU A 207 -17.48 -5.66 -15.30
N ASP A 208 -16.34 -6.14 -14.78
CA ASP A 208 -15.08 -6.10 -15.52
C ASP A 208 -15.11 -6.93 -16.81
N GLY A 209 -14.22 -6.62 -17.75
CA GLY A 209 -13.97 -7.40 -18.95
C GLY A 209 -15.04 -7.33 -20.02
N GLN A 210 -16.01 -6.40 -19.94
CA GLN A 210 -16.99 -6.19 -20.99
C GLN A 210 -16.37 -5.47 -22.21
N ALA A 211 -16.84 -5.81 -23.39
CA ALA A 211 -16.41 -5.14 -24.63
C ALA A 211 -17.11 -3.77 -24.84
N SER A 212 -18.20 -3.49 -24.12
CA SER A 212 -18.98 -2.25 -24.17
C SER A 212 -19.77 -2.07 -22.90
N TYR A 213 -19.88 -0.85 -22.44
CA TYR A 213 -20.66 -0.41 -21.25
C TYR A 213 -21.81 0.52 -21.64
N LEU A 214 -22.22 0.50 -22.91
CA LEU A 214 -23.22 1.43 -23.44
C LEU A 214 -24.59 1.27 -22.77
N ALA A 215 -24.97 0.06 -22.33
CA ALA A 215 -26.24 -0.20 -21.66
C ALA A 215 -26.28 0.45 -20.27
N GLU A 216 -25.20 0.31 -19.52
CA GLU A 216 -25.02 0.92 -18.21
C GLU A 216 -24.95 2.45 -18.32
N LEU A 217 -24.19 2.99 -19.27
CA LEU A 217 -24.15 4.42 -19.57
C LEU A 217 -25.53 5.00 -19.89
N GLN A 218 -26.31 4.30 -20.71
CA GLN A 218 -27.68 4.72 -21.03
C GLN A 218 -28.59 4.72 -19.80
N SER A 219 -28.41 3.76 -18.88
CA SER A 219 -29.22 3.68 -17.67
C SER A 219 -28.99 4.85 -16.71
N VAL A 220 -27.77 5.37 -16.66
CA VAL A 220 -27.38 6.52 -15.81
C VAL A 220 -27.47 7.86 -16.54
N SER A 221 -27.90 7.88 -17.80
CA SER A 221 -27.93 9.08 -18.64
C SER A 221 -28.84 10.18 -18.14
N GLY A 222 -28.54 11.43 -18.56
CA GLY A 222 -29.35 12.63 -18.30
C GLY A 222 -28.89 13.47 -17.11
N GLY A 223 -27.79 13.14 -16.45
CA GLY A 223 -27.09 14.00 -15.53
C GLY A 223 -26.20 15.02 -16.27
N GLU A 224 -25.68 16.01 -15.56
CA GLU A 224 -24.74 17.00 -16.08
C GLU A 224 -23.33 16.44 -16.23
N TYR A 225 -22.91 15.54 -15.34
CA TYR A 225 -21.61 14.90 -15.29
C TYR A 225 -21.76 13.38 -15.14
N LEU A 226 -20.78 12.65 -15.65
CA LEU A 226 -20.55 11.25 -15.31
C LEU A 226 -19.44 11.16 -14.26
N ILE A 227 -19.72 10.51 -13.14
CA ILE A 227 -18.70 10.10 -12.17
C ILE A 227 -18.23 8.71 -12.57
N ALA A 228 -16.92 8.59 -12.82
CA ALA A 228 -16.26 7.40 -13.35
C ALA A 228 -15.50 6.71 -12.23
N ILE A 229 -16.09 5.68 -11.60
CA ILE A 229 -15.50 4.93 -10.49
C ILE A 229 -15.08 3.55 -10.98
N GLY A 230 -13.79 3.25 -10.90
CA GLY A 230 -13.20 1.99 -11.34
C GLY A 230 -11.77 2.16 -11.80
N TYR A 231 -11.34 1.37 -12.78
CA TYR A 231 -9.96 1.31 -13.21
C TYR A 231 -9.77 1.76 -14.68
N PRO A 232 -8.52 2.09 -15.10
CA PRO A 232 -8.30 2.76 -16.38
C PRO A 232 -8.75 1.96 -17.59
N THR A 233 -8.58 0.64 -17.59
CA THR A 233 -8.92 -0.23 -18.73
C THR A 233 -10.39 -0.13 -19.10
N GLN A 234 -11.29 -0.18 -18.13
CA GLN A 234 -12.73 -0.07 -18.34
C GLN A 234 -13.13 1.38 -18.57
N ALA A 235 -12.52 2.31 -17.83
CA ALA A 235 -12.79 3.74 -17.97
C ALA A 235 -12.49 4.24 -19.38
N LEU A 236 -11.41 3.77 -20.03
CA LEU A 236 -11.12 4.06 -21.43
C LEU A 236 -12.26 3.68 -22.37
N ILE A 237 -12.93 2.56 -22.11
CA ILE A 237 -14.03 2.10 -22.96
C ILE A 237 -15.26 2.97 -22.72
N TYR A 238 -15.74 3.07 -21.48
CA TYR A 238 -17.00 3.75 -21.23
C TYR A 238 -16.93 5.27 -21.36
N VAL A 239 -15.79 5.92 -21.06
CA VAL A 239 -15.62 7.35 -21.30
C VAL A 239 -15.63 7.64 -22.80
N ARG A 240 -14.96 6.83 -23.62
CA ARG A 240 -15.01 6.94 -25.07
C ARG A 240 -16.43 6.72 -25.60
N GLU A 241 -17.13 5.68 -25.14
CA GLU A 241 -18.52 5.43 -25.55
C GLU A 241 -19.47 6.56 -25.12
N ALA A 242 -19.27 7.16 -23.94
CA ALA A 242 -20.04 8.30 -23.49
C ALA A 242 -19.87 9.51 -24.42
N LEU A 243 -18.64 9.82 -24.81
CA LEU A 243 -18.30 10.90 -25.74
C LEU A 243 -18.84 10.63 -27.16
N GLU A 244 -18.56 9.45 -27.72
CA GLU A 244 -18.95 9.10 -29.11
C GLU A 244 -20.46 9.06 -29.29
N ASN A 245 -21.21 8.67 -28.27
CA ASN A 245 -22.67 8.60 -28.34
C ASN A 245 -23.37 9.85 -27.80
N GLY A 246 -22.60 10.88 -27.35
CA GLY A 246 -23.13 12.14 -26.83
C GLY A 246 -23.96 11.94 -25.55
N ILE A 247 -23.62 10.94 -24.72
CA ILE A 247 -24.32 10.65 -23.45
C ILE A 247 -23.79 11.58 -22.37
N TYR A 248 -22.45 11.71 -22.28
CA TYR A 248 -21.74 12.65 -21.43
C TYR A 248 -20.54 13.24 -22.14
N ASP A 249 -20.24 14.51 -21.84
CA ASP A 249 -19.06 15.24 -22.27
C ASP A 249 -18.30 15.89 -21.09
N LYS A 250 -18.77 15.66 -19.85
CA LYS A 250 -18.17 16.13 -18.62
C LYS A 250 -18.05 14.98 -17.64
N PHE A 251 -16.91 14.95 -16.97
CA PHE A 251 -16.55 13.84 -16.08
C PHE A 251 -16.00 14.34 -14.75
N LEU A 252 -16.27 13.56 -13.69
CA LEU A 252 -15.50 13.55 -12.46
C LEU A 252 -14.86 12.17 -12.32
N PHE A 253 -13.60 12.15 -11.91
CA PHE A 253 -12.78 10.97 -11.78
C PHE A 253 -12.41 10.71 -10.32
N VAL A 254 -11.80 9.56 -10.06
CA VAL A 254 -11.36 9.12 -8.74
C VAL A 254 -9.93 8.55 -8.81
N ASP A 255 -9.38 8.13 -7.68
CA ASP A 255 -8.03 7.57 -7.56
C ASP A 255 -7.74 6.44 -8.56
N GLY A 256 -8.64 5.47 -8.68
CA GLY A 256 -8.49 4.35 -9.62
C GLY A 256 -8.54 4.76 -11.09
N THR A 257 -9.07 5.94 -11.40
CA THR A 257 -9.07 6.52 -12.75
C THR A 257 -8.05 7.66 -12.92
N LYS A 258 -7.18 7.92 -11.94
CA LYS A 258 -6.05 8.85 -12.03
C LYS A 258 -4.90 8.20 -12.82
N SER A 259 -4.95 8.27 -14.15
CA SER A 259 -4.07 7.50 -15.03
C SER A 259 -3.66 8.25 -16.28
N GLN A 260 -2.38 8.16 -16.65
CA GLN A 260 -1.87 8.66 -17.93
C GLN A 260 -2.53 7.95 -19.13
N ASP A 261 -2.94 6.69 -18.95
CA ASP A 261 -3.58 5.92 -20.02
C ASP A 261 -4.91 6.51 -20.47
N LEU A 262 -5.66 7.14 -19.57
CA LEU A 262 -6.88 7.88 -19.93
C LEU A 262 -6.54 9.09 -20.78
N ILE A 263 -5.47 9.81 -20.48
CA ILE A 263 -4.97 10.92 -21.29
C ILE A 263 -4.58 10.42 -22.68
N ASP A 264 -3.76 9.38 -22.73
CA ASP A 264 -3.24 8.82 -23.99
C ASP A 264 -4.35 8.21 -24.85
N GLY A 265 -5.36 7.61 -24.23
CA GLY A 265 -6.46 6.96 -24.92
C GLY A 265 -7.63 7.85 -25.32
N ILE A 266 -7.92 8.89 -24.55
CA ILE A 266 -9.06 9.81 -24.77
C ILE A 266 -8.60 11.17 -25.32
N GLY A 267 -7.41 11.62 -24.92
CA GLY A 267 -6.85 12.90 -25.33
C GLY A 267 -7.54 14.10 -24.66
N SER A 268 -7.53 15.25 -25.35
CA SER A 268 -8.03 16.52 -24.81
C SER A 268 -9.54 16.58 -24.54
N ALA A 269 -10.29 15.52 -24.83
CA ALA A 269 -11.73 15.49 -24.55
C ALA A 269 -12.04 15.40 -23.04
N ILE A 270 -11.05 15.04 -22.22
CA ILE A 270 -11.15 15.03 -20.76
C ILE A 270 -10.40 16.19 -20.10
N ASP A 271 -9.78 17.11 -20.85
CA ASP A 271 -9.08 18.26 -20.31
C ASP A 271 -10.06 19.12 -19.46
N GLY A 272 -9.61 19.53 -18.28
CA GLY A 272 -10.40 20.24 -17.31
C GLY A 272 -11.27 19.37 -16.41
N SER A 273 -11.40 18.06 -16.69
CA SER A 273 -12.08 17.13 -15.80
C SER A 273 -11.27 16.95 -14.52
N LYS A 274 -11.95 17.05 -13.38
CA LYS A 274 -11.35 16.94 -12.06
C LYS A 274 -11.57 15.55 -11.47
N GLY A 275 -10.81 15.23 -10.43
CA GLY A 275 -10.98 14.02 -9.66
C GLY A 275 -10.48 14.17 -8.24
N THR A 276 -10.73 13.13 -7.43
CA THR A 276 -10.20 13.01 -6.08
C THR A 276 -9.31 11.76 -5.95
N ALA A 277 -8.34 11.80 -5.05
CA ALA A 277 -7.48 10.66 -4.71
C ALA A 277 -6.89 10.86 -3.31
N PRO A 278 -6.41 9.80 -2.64
CA PRO A 278 -5.53 9.95 -1.50
C PRO A 278 -4.34 10.87 -1.83
N ALA A 279 -3.96 11.72 -0.89
CA ALA A 279 -2.88 12.69 -1.06
C ALA A 279 -2.08 12.86 0.22
N SER A 280 -1.02 13.64 0.14
CA SER A 280 -0.16 13.98 1.28
C SER A 280 -0.32 15.45 1.67
N ASP A 281 0.22 15.82 2.82
CA ASP A 281 0.39 17.22 3.20
C ASP A 281 1.50 17.85 2.36
N ASP A 282 1.15 18.75 1.45
CA ASP A 282 2.10 19.45 0.58
C ASP A 282 3.14 20.28 1.34
N SER A 283 2.85 20.62 2.60
CA SER A 283 3.77 21.35 3.49
C SER A 283 4.63 20.45 4.37
N SER A 284 4.45 19.14 4.33
CA SER A 284 5.13 18.16 5.18
C SER A 284 6.61 18.05 4.85
N ALA A 285 7.45 18.06 5.90
CA ALA A 285 8.87 17.75 5.78
C ALA A 285 9.12 16.28 5.35
N ALA A 286 8.24 15.37 5.78
CA ALA A 286 8.30 13.96 5.41
C ALA A 286 8.08 13.76 3.91
N LEU A 287 7.04 14.41 3.34
CA LEU A 287 6.81 14.41 1.90
C LEU A 287 7.99 14.99 1.13
N ALA A 288 8.54 16.13 1.60
CA ALA A 288 9.70 16.74 0.94
C ALA A 288 10.93 15.84 0.95
N ALA A 289 11.19 15.15 2.06
CA ALA A 289 12.30 14.20 2.18
C ALA A 289 12.10 12.97 1.28
N TRP A 290 10.87 12.44 1.22
CA TRP A 290 10.54 11.34 0.33
C TRP A 290 10.70 11.73 -1.15
N ASN A 291 10.15 12.89 -1.56
CA ASN A 291 10.26 13.39 -2.92
C ASN A 291 11.73 13.49 -3.36
N ALA A 292 12.59 14.07 -2.51
CA ALA A 292 14.02 14.19 -2.80
C ALA A 292 14.72 12.82 -2.96
N SER A 293 14.38 11.86 -2.10
CA SER A 293 14.92 10.50 -2.16
C SER A 293 14.44 9.75 -3.41
N TYR A 294 13.14 9.86 -3.71
CA TYR A 294 12.54 9.18 -4.86
C TYR A 294 13.07 9.75 -6.19
N GLU A 295 13.14 11.08 -6.33
CA GLU A 295 13.74 11.71 -7.53
C GLU A 295 15.20 11.34 -7.70
N SER A 296 15.94 11.21 -6.60
CA SER A 296 17.34 10.77 -6.63
C SER A 296 17.48 9.33 -7.13
N ALA A 297 16.56 8.44 -6.74
CA ALA A 297 16.59 7.02 -7.11
C ALA A 297 16.05 6.77 -8.53
N TYR A 298 14.97 7.44 -8.92
CA TYR A 298 14.22 7.12 -10.14
C TYR A 298 14.20 8.24 -11.20
N GLY A 299 14.70 9.44 -10.86
CA GLY A 299 14.86 10.57 -11.79
C GLY A 299 13.65 11.49 -11.95
N SER A 300 12.46 11.07 -11.53
CA SER A 300 11.23 11.87 -11.49
C SER A 300 10.29 11.35 -10.41
N LEU A 301 9.36 12.18 -9.95
CA LEU A 301 8.29 11.72 -9.06
C LEU A 301 7.34 10.78 -9.78
N PRO A 302 6.65 9.87 -9.05
CA PRO A 302 5.70 8.95 -9.63
C PRO A 302 4.44 9.70 -10.10
N THR A 303 3.79 9.15 -11.12
CA THR A 303 2.57 9.71 -11.68
C THR A 303 1.30 9.08 -11.11
N ARG A 304 1.43 7.87 -10.55
CA ARG A 304 0.31 7.12 -9.98
C ARG A 304 0.21 7.35 -8.46
N PRO A 305 -0.99 7.26 -7.89
CA PRO A 305 -1.17 7.25 -6.44
C PRO A 305 -0.59 5.98 -5.79
N PHE A 306 -0.49 5.96 -4.47
CA PHE A 306 -0.17 4.82 -3.63
C PHE A 306 1.31 4.37 -3.57
N VAL A 307 2.20 5.05 -4.26
CA VAL A 307 3.65 4.75 -4.21
C VAL A 307 4.26 5.13 -2.86
N ARG A 308 3.80 6.24 -2.27
CA ARG A 308 4.21 6.70 -0.93
C ARG A 308 3.67 5.80 0.15
N GLU A 309 2.42 5.40 0.01
CA GLU A 309 1.74 4.48 0.92
C GLU A 309 2.43 3.12 0.98
N ALA A 310 2.93 2.61 -0.14
CA ALA A 310 3.71 1.37 -0.18
C ALA A 310 5.08 1.53 0.49
N TYR A 311 5.74 2.68 0.33
CA TYR A 311 6.96 3.01 1.05
C TYR A 311 6.72 3.04 2.55
N ASP A 312 5.70 3.78 2.99
CA ASP A 312 5.35 3.94 4.40
C ASP A 312 5.00 2.60 5.06
N ALA A 313 4.27 1.73 4.37
CA ALA A 313 3.93 0.40 4.86
C ALA A 313 5.17 -0.47 5.15
N VAL A 314 6.16 -0.43 4.27
CA VAL A 314 7.42 -1.20 4.44
C VAL A 314 8.23 -0.65 5.60
N ILE A 315 8.37 0.68 5.72
CA ILE A 315 9.07 1.31 6.85
C ILE A 315 8.39 0.97 8.17
N ALA A 316 7.05 1.03 8.21
CA ALA A 316 6.26 0.69 9.40
C ALA A 316 6.53 -0.74 9.88
N ILE A 317 6.52 -1.72 8.96
CA ILE A 317 6.82 -3.12 9.28
C ILE A 317 8.24 -3.26 9.85
N ALA A 318 9.23 -2.58 9.26
CA ALA A 318 10.60 -2.67 9.73
C ALA A 318 10.79 -2.04 11.13
N LEU A 319 10.17 -0.88 11.38
CA LEU A 319 10.17 -0.25 12.71
C LEU A 319 9.49 -1.13 13.75
N ALA A 320 8.33 -1.70 13.41
CA ALA A 320 7.60 -2.60 14.28
C ALA A 320 8.40 -3.88 14.61
N ALA A 321 9.08 -4.46 13.63
CA ALA A 321 9.93 -5.62 13.82
C ALA A 321 11.14 -5.32 14.71
N SER A 322 11.75 -4.14 14.54
CA SER A 322 12.85 -3.68 15.40
C SER A 322 12.38 -3.40 16.83
N TYR A 323 11.21 -2.75 16.99
CA TYR A 323 10.64 -2.42 18.30
C TYR A 323 10.20 -3.68 19.09
N ALA A 324 9.61 -4.66 18.38
CA ALA A 324 9.19 -5.91 19.00
C ALA A 324 10.35 -6.88 19.28
N ASP A 325 11.52 -6.67 18.67
CA ASP A 325 12.62 -7.66 18.62
C ASP A 325 12.10 -9.05 18.21
N SER A 326 11.16 -9.09 17.26
CA SER A 326 10.42 -10.28 16.84
C SER A 326 9.93 -10.14 15.39
N LEU A 327 9.81 -11.27 14.70
CA LEU A 327 9.22 -11.38 13.36
C LEU A 327 7.87 -12.10 13.38
N GLU A 328 7.40 -12.51 14.56
CA GLU A 328 6.11 -13.17 14.72
C GLU A 328 4.95 -12.18 14.48
N GLY A 329 3.95 -12.60 13.71
CA GLY A 329 2.89 -11.70 13.27
C GLY A 329 2.08 -11.06 14.41
N ALA A 330 1.87 -11.76 15.53
CA ALA A 330 1.18 -11.22 16.70
C ALA A 330 1.95 -10.07 17.38
N ASP A 331 3.29 -10.21 17.42
CA ASP A 331 4.17 -9.18 17.95
C ASP A 331 4.24 -7.98 16.99
N LEU A 332 4.33 -8.24 15.67
CA LEU A 332 4.29 -7.19 14.65
C LEU A 332 2.98 -6.41 14.67
N SER A 333 1.83 -7.10 14.74
CA SER A 333 0.51 -6.47 14.80
C SER A 333 0.39 -5.53 16.02
N THR A 334 0.91 -5.95 17.17
CA THR A 334 0.91 -5.12 18.38
C THR A 334 1.86 -3.93 18.24
N ALA A 335 3.08 -4.15 17.76
CA ALA A 335 4.10 -3.12 17.62
C ALA A 335 3.74 -2.05 16.58
N LEU A 336 3.03 -2.40 15.51
CA LEU A 336 2.57 -1.45 14.49
C LEU A 336 1.70 -0.34 15.09
N LEU A 337 0.90 -0.61 16.11
CA LEU A 337 0.08 0.40 16.77
C LEU A 337 0.89 1.40 17.62
N GLU A 338 2.16 1.10 17.89
CA GLU A 338 3.04 1.92 18.74
C GLU A 338 4.04 2.76 17.92
N ILE A 339 4.21 2.52 16.62
CA ILE A 339 5.22 3.22 15.81
C ILE A 339 4.86 4.67 15.47
N GLY A 340 3.61 5.09 15.68
CA GLY A 340 3.12 6.46 15.48
C GLY A 340 2.98 7.24 16.79
N ASN A 341 3.69 6.88 17.86
CA ASN A 341 3.50 7.45 19.19
C ASN A 341 3.99 8.92 19.26
N PRO A 342 3.07 9.91 19.49
CA PRO A 342 3.42 11.33 19.45
C PRO A 342 4.33 11.79 20.61
N GLY A 343 5.43 11.36 20.80
CA GLY A 343 6.39 11.69 21.86
C GLY A 343 7.66 10.88 21.74
N GLY A 344 7.63 9.91 20.83
CA GLY A 344 8.77 9.10 20.47
C GLY A 344 9.79 9.83 19.60
N THR A 345 10.86 9.16 19.27
CA THR A 345 11.86 9.62 18.31
C THR A 345 11.20 9.82 16.94
N MET A 346 11.27 11.05 16.40
CA MET A 346 10.67 11.36 15.10
C MET A 346 11.42 10.65 13.98
N VAL A 347 10.71 9.90 13.18
CA VAL A 347 11.23 9.18 12.01
C VAL A 347 10.51 9.67 10.76
N MET A 348 11.26 10.06 9.74
CA MET A 348 10.76 10.50 8.44
C MET A 348 11.38 9.67 7.31
N PRO A 349 10.83 9.71 6.09
CA PRO A 349 11.44 9.10 4.93
C PRO A 349 12.88 9.57 4.70
N GLY A 350 13.73 8.65 4.24
CA GLY A 350 15.15 8.89 3.97
C GLY A 350 16.06 8.03 4.85
N ALA A 351 17.19 7.58 4.27
CA ALA A 351 18.05 6.57 4.89
C ALA A 351 18.57 6.96 6.30
N ASP A 352 19.01 8.22 6.50
CA ASP A 352 19.54 8.66 7.79
C ASP A 352 18.46 8.65 8.89
N SER A 353 17.25 9.18 8.60
CA SER A 353 16.17 9.22 9.58
C SER A 353 15.59 7.81 9.86
N VAL A 354 15.55 6.94 8.85
CA VAL A 354 15.16 5.53 9.02
C VAL A 354 16.19 4.81 9.90
N ALA A 355 17.50 5.09 9.73
CA ALA A 355 18.54 4.51 10.58
C ALA A 355 18.37 4.91 12.05
N ASP A 356 18.18 6.21 12.32
CA ASP A 356 17.93 6.71 13.68
C ASP A 356 16.68 6.06 14.29
N GLY A 357 15.63 5.86 13.48
CA GLY A 357 14.38 5.23 13.90
C GLY A 357 14.54 3.74 14.23
N LEU A 358 15.25 3.00 13.40
CA LEU A 358 15.52 1.57 13.62
C LEU A 358 16.40 1.36 14.86
N GLU A 359 17.41 2.23 15.09
CA GLU A 359 18.24 2.21 16.32
C GLU A 359 17.36 2.46 17.54
N ALA A 360 16.56 3.54 17.56
CA ALA A 360 15.66 3.85 18.68
C ALA A 360 14.68 2.71 18.96
N ALA A 361 14.04 2.16 17.92
CA ALA A 361 13.11 1.05 18.05
C ALA A 361 13.79 -0.20 18.63
N SER A 362 15.01 -0.54 18.18
CA SER A 362 15.77 -1.69 18.69
C SER A 362 16.23 -1.52 20.14
N ASP A 363 16.41 -0.28 20.62
CA ASP A 363 16.70 0.04 21.99
C ASP A 363 15.45 0.00 22.91
N GLY A 364 14.26 -0.18 22.31
CA GLY A 364 12.96 -0.20 22.98
C GLY A 364 12.42 1.19 23.29
N ASP A 365 12.94 2.21 22.64
CA ASP A 365 12.45 3.58 22.76
C ASP A 365 11.24 3.79 21.82
N ASP A 366 10.28 4.61 22.26
CA ASP A 366 9.13 4.99 21.44
C ASP A 366 9.58 5.72 20.16
N VAL A 367 8.97 5.39 19.04
CA VAL A 367 9.17 6.07 17.76
C VAL A 367 7.86 6.76 17.32
N ASN A 368 8.01 7.84 16.55
CA ASN A 368 6.92 8.57 15.93
C ASN A 368 7.20 8.67 14.42
N TYR A 369 6.61 7.77 13.64
CA TYR A 369 6.79 7.75 12.20
C TYR A 369 5.85 8.74 11.52
N GLU A 370 6.43 9.76 10.91
CA GLU A 370 5.77 10.71 10.04
C GLU A 370 5.99 10.26 8.58
N GLY A 371 5.02 9.58 8.01
CA GLY A 371 5.12 9.01 6.68
C GLY A 371 5.06 10.02 5.54
N ALA A 372 5.41 9.58 4.34
CA ALA A 372 5.30 10.39 3.12
C ALA A 372 3.84 10.61 2.70
N ALA A 373 2.97 9.63 2.93
CA ALA A 373 1.55 9.70 2.62
C ALA A 373 0.74 10.17 3.83
N THR A 374 0.91 9.51 4.98
CA THR A 374 0.17 9.78 6.23
C THR A 374 1.07 9.57 7.44
N THR A 375 0.59 9.94 8.63
CA THR A 375 1.30 9.73 9.89
C THR A 375 1.20 8.30 10.42
N LEU A 376 0.55 7.38 9.75
CA LEU A 376 0.33 5.97 10.12
C LEU A 376 -0.12 5.75 11.57
N ASN A 377 -0.92 6.67 12.10
CA ASN A 377 -1.64 6.46 13.35
C ASN A 377 -2.90 5.64 13.07
N TRP A 378 -2.87 4.37 13.42
CA TRP A 378 -3.99 3.48 13.20
C TRP A 378 -4.97 3.46 14.36
N ASP A 379 -6.25 3.35 14.05
CA ASP A 379 -7.27 2.99 15.01
C ASP A 379 -7.34 1.46 15.23
N ALA A 380 -8.30 1.03 16.05
CA ALA A 380 -8.47 -0.39 16.35
C ALA A 380 -8.96 -1.24 15.15
N ALA A 381 -9.39 -0.60 14.07
CA ALA A 381 -9.81 -1.26 12.84
C ALA A 381 -8.70 -1.26 11.76
N GLY A 382 -7.47 -0.83 12.11
CA GLY A 382 -6.36 -0.75 11.17
C GLY A 382 -6.48 0.39 10.15
N ASP A 383 -7.35 1.37 10.40
CA ASP A 383 -7.52 2.55 9.56
C ASP A 383 -6.63 3.70 10.04
N VAL A 384 -6.01 4.42 9.09
CA VAL A 384 -5.31 5.67 9.46
C VAL A 384 -6.31 6.73 9.93
N THR A 385 -6.03 7.35 11.08
CA THR A 385 -6.98 8.28 11.72
C THR A 385 -6.98 9.68 11.13
N SER A 386 -5.99 10.02 10.30
CA SER A 386 -5.88 11.30 9.63
C SER A 386 -5.14 11.18 8.32
N GLY A 387 -5.36 12.12 7.42
CA GLY A 387 -4.71 12.15 6.11
C GLY A 387 -5.27 13.27 5.23
N PHE A 388 -5.07 13.15 3.94
CA PHE A 388 -5.48 14.15 2.97
C PHE A 388 -6.17 13.51 1.77
N VAL A 389 -7.18 14.20 1.25
CA VAL A 389 -7.79 13.92 -0.05
C VAL A 389 -7.35 15.00 -1.02
N GLY A 390 -6.64 14.64 -2.07
CA GLY A 390 -6.24 15.55 -3.14
C GLY A 390 -7.35 15.77 -4.15
N ILE A 391 -7.50 17.00 -4.60
CA ILE A 391 -8.22 17.34 -5.83
C ILE A 391 -7.19 17.54 -6.94
N TRP A 392 -7.39 16.84 -8.03
CA TRP A 392 -6.54 16.89 -9.21
C TRP A 392 -7.36 17.10 -10.49
N LYS A 393 -6.72 17.39 -11.61
CA LYS A 393 -7.36 17.48 -12.93
C LYS A 393 -6.49 16.93 -14.05
N TYR A 394 -7.13 16.55 -15.13
CA TYR A 394 -6.49 16.38 -16.44
C TYR A 394 -6.35 17.74 -17.10
N ASP A 395 -5.16 18.14 -17.54
CA ASP A 395 -4.93 19.45 -18.17
C ASP A 395 -3.72 19.40 -19.10
N GLY A 396 -3.97 19.65 -20.39
CA GLY A 396 -2.91 19.76 -21.39
C GLY A 396 -2.06 18.50 -21.63
N GLY A 397 -2.62 17.32 -21.33
CA GLY A 397 -1.92 16.04 -21.47
C GLY A 397 -1.19 15.59 -20.21
N GLU A 398 -1.42 16.23 -19.08
CA GLU A 398 -0.80 15.94 -17.78
C GLU A 398 -1.86 15.79 -16.68
N ILE A 399 -1.49 15.12 -15.58
CA ILE A 399 -2.25 15.10 -14.33
C ILE A 399 -1.71 16.22 -13.45
N VAL A 400 -2.57 17.16 -13.06
CA VAL A 400 -2.20 18.35 -12.29
C VAL A 400 -2.89 18.33 -10.93
N GLU A 401 -2.12 18.34 -9.85
CA GLU A 401 -2.64 18.51 -8.49
C GLU A 401 -3.15 19.95 -8.30
N ILE A 402 -4.27 20.11 -7.61
CA ILE A 402 -4.91 21.41 -7.35
C ILE A 402 -4.78 21.81 -5.89
N GLU A 403 -5.24 20.93 -5.00
CA GLU A 403 -5.21 21.16 -3.56
C GLU A 403 -5.32 19.83 -2.79
N SER A 404 -4.86 19.83 -1.55
CA SER A 404 -5.00 18.71 -0.61
C SER A 404 -5.89 19.12 0.56
N ILE A 405 -6.97 18.38 0.80
CA ILE A 405 -7.98 18.67 1.83
C ILE A 405 -7.73 17.72 3.00
N PRO A 406 -7.42 18.24 4.22
CA PRO A 406 -7.20 17.40 5.38
C PRO A 406 -8.50 16.76 5.87
N PHE A 407 -8.39 15.55 6.39
CA PHE A 407 -9.44 14.90 7.15
C PHE A 407 -8.87 14.28 8.43
N SER A 408 -9.71 14.11 9.44
CA SER A 408 -9.40 13.31 10.65
C SER A 408 -10.65 12.58 11.11
N ILE A 409 -10.45 11.39 11.67
CA ILE A 409 -11.48 10.64 12.39
C ILE A 409 -11.28 10.97 13.86
N ASP A 410 -12.27 11.64 14.51
CA ASP A 410 -12.27 11.98 15.93
C ASP A 410 -12.74 10.80 16.79
#